data_babca72bf92265834ef471e667bbdd45
#
_entry.id   babca72bf92265834ef471e667bbdd45
#
_cell.length_a   1.000
_cell.length_b   1.000
_cell.length_c   1.000
_cell.angle_alpha   90.00
_cell.angle_beta   90.00
_cell.angle_gamma   90.00
#
_symmetry.space_group_name_H-M   'P 1'
#
loop_
_entity.id
_entity.type
_entity.pdbx_description
1 polymer ?
#
loop_
_entity_poly.entity_id
_entity_poly.type
_entity_poly.pdbx_seq_one_letter_code
_entity_poly.pdbx_strand_id
1 'polypeptide(L)'
;MESLIIYVYLESEQTKDNLNFFIKNGIIKEDKYKYVFLINNNVCSLHPFAGVYDNVEVIFRKENAGDIYTYNWFIEKMGNDYFNKFSNIYFINSSCIGPFIPVYSSLNWVETCNEMLKNYELIGPVGEVPPDNLGFKCLGLNITKNIPFIHSYMFGVNRKGFSIIKDNIFTNMIIGDKANLIFNLERKITSVILLNGGRIKSFLSRFKNVDLNNKDNWITEKWNLPGLPTCYEVPNNYFGIDLNPFEIMFVKNIRNNNESRSINHSFISPKLKLELSNYKKWM
;
A
#
# COMPACT_ATOMS: atom_id res chain seq x y z
N MET A 1 17.44 5.34 -13.08
CA MET A 1 17.08 4.37 -12.02
C MET A 1 15.79 3.65 -12.41
N GLU A 2 15.60 2.41 -11.98
CA GLU A 2 14.40 1.65 -12.34
C GLU A 2 13.23 1.92 -11.40
N SER A 3 13.47 1.90 -10.09
CA SER A 3 12.39 2.03 -9.11
C SER A 3 12.73 2.94 -7.94
N LEU A 4 11.74 3.73 -7.51
CA LEU A 4 11.74 4.53 -6.29
C LEU A 4 10.80 3.88 -5.27
N ILE A 5 11.29 3.64 -4.07
CA ILE A 5 10.52 3.12 -2.96
C ILE A 5 10.41 4.20 -1.89
N ILE A 6 9.19 4.66 -1.63
CA ILE A 6 8.89 5.70 -0.64
C ILE A 6 8.23 5.02 0.56
N TYR A 7 8.90 5.05 1.70
CA TYR A 7 8.42 4.47 2.94
C TYR A 7 8.09 5.57 3.95
N VAL A 8 6.81 5.73 4.28
CA VAL A 8 6.37 6.68 5.31
C VAL A 8 6.35 6.01 6.67
N TYR A 9 7.05 6.62 7.62
CA TYR A 9 7.17 6.13 8.98
C TYR A 9 6.64 7.11 10.02
N LEU A 10 5.85 6.60 10.94
CA LEU A 10 5.44 7.25 12.18
C LEU A 10 5.74 6.30 13.33
N GLU A 11 6.55 6.73 14.29
CA GLU A 11 7.04 5.85 15.35
C GLU A 11 5.94 5.42 16.33
N SER A 12 5.88 4.12 16.57
CA SER A 12 5.19 3.43 17.66
C SER A 12 5.87 2.07 17.88
N GLU A 13 5.57 1.37 18.96
CA GLU A 13 6.16 0.05 19.22
C GLU A 13 5.92 -0.93 18.04
N GLN A 14 4.71 -0.95 17.50
CA GLN A 14 4.37 -1.82 16.38
C GLN A 14 5.04 -1.40 15.07
N THR A 15 5.13 -0.09 14.80
CA THR A 15 5.77 0.41 13.58
C THR A 15 7.28 0.24 13.59
N LYS A 16 7.92 0.22 14.77
CA LYS A 16 9.34 -0.15 14.91
C LYS A 16 9.62 -1.56 14.38
N ASP A 17 8.78 -2.51 14.76
CA ASP A 17 8.93 -3.89 14.28
C ASP A 17 8.77 -3.99 12.76
N ASN A 18 7.79 -3.26 12.20
CA ASN A 18 7.55 -3.23 10.76
C ASN A 18 8.73 -2.59 10.01
N LEU A 19 9.23 -1.46 10.51
CA LEU A 19 10.39 -0.79 9.92
C LEU A 19 11.63 -1.68 10.00
N ASN A 20 11.91 -2.28 11.17
CA ASN A 20 13.05 -3.18 11.34
C ASN A 20 12.99 -4.38 10.39
N PHE A 21 11.80 -4.96 10.22
CA PHE A 21 11.57 -6.04 9.25
C PHE A 21 11.86 -5.56 7.82
N PHE A 22 11.35 -4.38 7.43
CA PHE A 22 11.57 -3.82 6.10
C PHE A 22 13.04 -3.50 5.85
N ILE A 23 13.76 -2.92 6.82
CA ILE A 23 15.20 -2.63 6.69
C ILE A 23 15.99 -3.92 6.41
N LYS A 24 15.64 -5.02 7.10
CA LYS A 24 16.35 -6.29 6.95
C LYS A 24 16.02 -7.04 5.66
N ASN A 25 14.78 -6.96 5.20
CA ASN A 25 14.26 -7.85 4.15
C ASN A 25 13.79 -7.12 2.90
N GLY A 26 13.50 -5.82 3.01
CA GLY A 26 12.93 -5.02 1.92
C GLY A 26 13.97 -4.19 1.17
N ILE A 27 15.09 -3.85 1.80
CA ILE A 27 16.14 -3.06 1.16
C ILE A 27 17.05 -3.99 0.33
N ILE A 28 17.11 -3.74 -0.96
CA ILE A 28 17.96 -4.42 -1.92
C ILE A 28 19.11 -3.50 -2.28
N LYS A 29 20.34 -3.97 -2.12
CA LYS A 29 21.58 -3.18 -2.33
C LYS A 29 21.97 -3.15 -3.79
N GLU A 30 21.13 -2.51 -4.61
CA GLU A 30 21.38 -2.35 -6.04
C GLU A 30 21.09 -0.91 -6.47
N ASP A 31 21.97 -0.31 -7.27
CA ASP A 31 21.88 1.09 -7.72
C ASP A 31 20.63 1.40 -8.57
N LYS A 32 20.00 0.37 -9.13
CA LYS A 32 18.76 0.52 -9.89
C LYS A 32 17.55 0.87 -9.01
N TYR A 33 17.67 0.70 -7.67
CA TYR A 33 16.62 1.00 -6.70
C TYR A 33 17.01 2.16 -5.80
N LYS A 34 16.10 3.09 -5.57
CA LYS A 34 16.25 4.18 -4.60
C LYS A 34 15.20 4.04 -3.51
N TYR A 35 15.63 4.05 -2.26
CA TYR A 35 14.76 4.03 -1.09
C TYR A 35 14.78 5.40 -0.42
N VAL A 36 13.58 5.94 -0.15
CA VAL A 36 13.40 7.19 0.60
C VAL A 36 12.49 6.93 1.79
N PHE A 37 13.03 7.09 2.98
CA PHE A 37 12.28 6.98 4.23
C PHE A 37 11.87 8.37 4.69
N LEU A 38 10.57 8.61 4.75
CA LEU A 38 9.96 9.86 5.22
C LEU A 38 9.55 9.68 6.68
N ILE A 39 10.29 10.29 7.59
CA ILE A 39 10.10 10.12 9.04
C ILE A 39 9.24 11.27 9.57
N ASN A 40 7.99 10.99 9.92
CA ASN A 40 7.08 11.95 10.54
C ASN A 40 7.42 12.19 12.01
N ASN A 41 7.10 13.37 12.54
CA ASN A 41 7.38 13.82 13.89
C ASN A 41 8.87 13.87 14.27
N ASN A 42 9.78 13.79 13.32
CA ASN A 42 11.23 13.77 13.55
C ASN A 42 11.70 12.66 14.51
N VAL A 43 10.93 11.60 14.71
CA VAL A 43 11.25 10.52 15.66
C VAL A 43 11.44 9.20 14.92
N CYS A 44 12.65 8.64 15.06
CA CYS A 44 12.98 7.30 14.60
C CYS A 44 14.07 6.69 15.48
N SER A 45 13.68 5.78 16.37
CA SER A 45 14.60 5.15 17.33
C SER A 45 15.54 4.12 16.67
N LEU A 46 15.23 3.68 15.43
CA LEU A 46 16.09 2.79 14.66
C LEU A 46 17.12 3.55 13.78
N HIS A 47 17.11 4.87 13.82
CA HIS A 47 18.13 5.68 13.18
C HIS A 47 19.48 5.60 13.96
N PRO A 48 20.67 5.49 13.31
CA PRO A 48 20.88 5.67 11.88
C PRO A 48 21.01 4.35 11.11
N PHE A 49 20.02 3.96 10.32
CA PHE A 49 20.23 2.98 9.26
C PHE A 49 20.65 3.66 7.93
N ALA A 50 20.48 4.98 7.83
CA ALA A 50 21.04 5.78 6.75
C ALA A 50 22.59 5.75 6.80
N GLY A 51 23.20 5.54 5.64
CA GLY A 51 24.65 5.38 5.52
C GLY A 51 25.13 3.91 5.57
N VAL A 52 24.25 2.98 5.93
CA VAL A 52 24.51 1.53 5.78
C VAL A 52 24.31 1.10 4.33
N TYR A 53 23.53 1.87 3.57
CA TYR A 53 23.17 1.58 2.18
C TYR A 53 23.26 2.85 1.33
N ASP A 54 24.02 2.83 0.25
CA ASP A 54 24.24 3.99 -0.63
C ASP A 54 22.96 4.43 -1.37
N ASN A 55 22.04 3.50 -1.59
CA ASN A 55 20.79 3.73 -2.26
C ASN A 55 19.61 4.12 -1.31
N VAL A 56 19.91 4.39 -0.03
CA VAL A 56 18.93 4.79 0.99
C VAL A 56 19.09 6.25 1.39
N GLU A 57 17.99 6.97 1.43
CA GLU A 57 17.88 8.33 1.92
C GLU A 57 16.83 8.42 3.03
N VAL A 58 17.12 9.19 4.08
CA VAL A 58 16.20 9.42 5.20
C VAL A 58 15.92 10.91 5.31
N ILE A 59 14.65 11.26 5.26
CA ILE A 59 14.18 12.64 5.34
C ILE A 59 13.25 12.78 6.54
N PHE A 60 13.61 13.67 7.46
CA PHE A 60 12.81 13.97 8.62
C PHE A 60 11.81 15.11 8.35
N ARG A 61 10.60 14.95 8.88
CA ARG A 61 9.51 15.91 8.79
C ARG A 61 8.92 16.16 10.17
N LYS A 62 8.72 17.44 10.53
CA LYS A 62 8.19 17.83 11.84
C LYS A 62 6.72 17.45 12.02
N GLU A 63 5.93 17.61 10.98
CA GLU A 63 4.49 17.38 11.03
C GLU A 63 4.15 15.89 10.94
N ASN A 64 3.02 15.51 11.53
CA ASN A 64 2.34 14.26 11.32
C ASN A 64 1.01 14.51 10.60
N ALA A 65 1.01 14.36 9.29
CA ALA A 65 -0.17 14.59 8.47
C ALA A 65 -0.75 13.31 7.84
N GLY A 66 -0.31 12.14 8.30
CA GLY A 66 -0.66 10.86 7.65
C GLY A 66 0.16 10.59 6.39
N ASP A 67 -0.02 9.40 5.82
CA ASP A 67 0.80 8.88 4.73
C ASP A 67 0.58 9.62 3.40
N ILE A 68 -0.66 9.73 2.93
CA ILE A 68 -0.99 10.38 1.65
C ILE A 68 -0.53 11.85 1.62
N TYR A 69 -0.74 12.59 2.71
CA TYR A 69 -0.26 13.97 2.81
C TYR A 69 1.27 14.05 2.86
N THR A 70 1.92 13.06 3.45
CA THR A 70 3.38 12.97 3.48
C THR A 70 3.93 12.66 2.10
N TYR A 71 3.27 11.80 1.32
CA TYR A 71 3.63 11.57 -0.08
C TYR A 71 3.46 12.82 -0.92
N ASN A 72 2.35 13.55 -0.76
CA ASN A 72 2.13 14.81 -1.47
C ASN A 72 3.23 15.84 -1.18
N TRP A 73 3.52 16.07 0.10
CA TRP A 73 4.59 16.97 0.51
C TRP A 73 5.94 16.59 -0.13
N PHE A 74 6.27 15.31 -0.17
CA PHE A 74 7.50 14.84 -0.78
C PHE A 74 7.51 15.06 -2.30
N ILE A 75 6.38 14.81 -2.97
CA ILE A 75 6.22 15.03 -4.41
C ILE A 75 6.41 16.51 -4.77
N GLU A 76 5.78 17.40 -4.01
CA GLU A 76 5.93 18.85 -4.19
C GLU A 76 7.37 19.31 -3.93
N LYS A 77 8.00 18.83 -2.86
CA LYS A 77 9.37 19.18 -2.48
C LYS A 77 10.39 18.79 -3.54
N MET A 78 10.26 17.61 -4.12
CA MET A 78 11.26 17.06 -5.06
C MET A 78 11.02 17.51 -6.50
N GLY A 79 9.79 17.81 -6.86
CA GLY A 79 9.41 18.22 -8.21
C GLY A 79 9.47 17.12 -9.26
N ASN A 80 8.96 17.41 -10.45
CA ASN A 80 8.77 16.43 -11.52
C ASN A 80 10.08 15.78 -12.00
N ASP A 81 11.15 16.56 -12.10
CA ASP A 81 12.44 16.07 -12.65
C ASP A 81 13.04 14.97 -11.79
N TYR A 82 12.76 14.98 -10.48
CA TYR A 82 13.18 13.90 -9.59
C TYR A 82 12.45 12.60 -9.93
N PHE A 83 11.13 12.64 -10.02
CA PHE A 83 10.31 11.45 -10.28
C PHE A 83 10.47 10.91 -11.70
N ASN A 84 10.76 11.75 -12.68
CA ASN A 84 11.02 11.35 -14.07
C ASN A 84 12.23 10.44 -14.24
N LYS A 85 13.09 10.32 -13.22
CA LYS A 85 14.25 9.41 -13.24
C LYS A 85 13.84 7.96 -13.03
N PHE A 86 12.62 7.68 -12.57
CA PHE A 86 12.15 6.35 -12.20
C PHE A 86 11.07 5.85 -13.15
N SER A 87 11.12 4.56 -13.48
CA SER A 87 10.10 3.88 -14.27
C SER A 87 8.91 3.47 -13.41
N ASN A 88 9.18 3.07 -12.17
CA ASN A 88 8.19 2.60 -11.20
C ASN A 88 8.37 3.27 -9.85
N ILE A 89 7.26 3.53 -9.16
CA ILE A 89 7.25 4.17 -7.85
C ILE A 89 6.37 3.36 -6.91
N TYR A 90 6.90 3.04 -5.73
CA TYR A 90 6.23 2.28 -4.68
C TYR A 90 5.97 3.16 -3.46
N PHE A 91 4.77 3.09 -2.95
CA PHE A 91 4.32 3.79 -1.77
C PHE A 91 4.01 2.77 -0.68
N ILE A 92 4.69 2.87 0.45
CA ILE A 92 4.58 1.95 1.58
C ILE A 92 4.46 2.77 2.84
N ASN A 93 3.55 2.41 3.73
CA ASN A 93 3.48 3.02 5.04
C ASN A 93 3.78 2.01 6.16
N SER A 94 4.18 2.52 7.31
CA SER A 94 4.60 1.70 8.45
C SER A 94 3.47 0.91 9.14
N SER A 95 2.22 1.00 8.65
CA SER A 95 1.11 0.18 9.17
C SER A 95 1.11 -1.26 8.63
N CYS A 96 1.97 -1.57 7.68
CA CYS A 96 2.12 -2.93 7.16
C CYS A 96 3.52 -3.50 7.43
N ILE A 97 3.58 -4.82 7.48
CA ILE A 97 4.81 -5.62 7.57
C ILE A 97 5.04 -6.36 6.26
N GLY A 98 6.28 -6.45 5.83
CA GLY A 98 6.71 -7.10 4.58
C GLY A 98 8.07 -6.53 4.13
N PRO A 99 8.60 -6.99 2.99
CA PRO A 99 7.99 -7.97 2.08
C PRO A 99 8.16 -9.42 2.54
N PHE A 100 7.16 -10.26 2.24
CA PHE A 100 7.24 -11.70 2.38
C PHE A 100 7.42 -12.32 0.99
N ILE A 101 8.59 -12.86 0.71
CA ILE A 101 8.90 -13.51 -0.55
C ILE A 101 9.29 -14.96 -0.27
N PRO A 102 8.70 -15.94 -0.97
CA PRO A 102 9.10 -17.33 -0.80
C PRO A 102 10.59 -17.52 -1.11
N VAL A 103 11.29 -18.30 -0.29
CA VAL A 103 12.74 -18.53 -0.44
C VAL A 103 13.14 -19.17 -1.77
N TYR A 104 12.21 -19.83 -2.45
CA TYR A 104 12.43 -20.40 -3.78
C TYR A 104 12.18 -19.41 -4.93
N SER A 105 11.73 -18.18 -4.63
CA SER A 105 11.56 -17.16 -5.67
C SER A 105 12.92 -16.71 -6.19
N SER A 106 13.07 -16.72 -7.51
CA SER A 106 14.26 -16.18 -8.18
C SER A 106 14.23 -14.65 -8.31
N LEU A 107 13.06 -14.04 -8.09
CA LEU A 107 12.89 -12.59 -8.15
C LEU A 107 12.75 -12.03 -6.74
N ASN A 108 13.37 -10.88 -6.52
CA ASN A 108 13.09 -10.09 -5.33
C ASN A 108 11.69 -9.41 -5.44
N TRP A 109 11.22 -8.81 -4.34
CA TRP A 109 9.89 -8.21 -4.29
C TRP A 109 9.70 -7.05 -5.28
N VAL A 110 10.74 -6.23 -5.51
CA VAL A 110 10.67 -5.10 -6.45
C VAL A 110 10.60 -5.63 -7.89
N GLU A 111 11.40 -6.64 -8.23
CA GLU A 111 11.36 -7.27 -9.55
C GLU A 111 10.00 -7.91 -9.82
N THR A 112 9.46 -8.64 -8.83
CA THR A 112 8.10 -9.21 -8.95
C THR A 112 7.05 -8.13 -9.24
N CYS A 113 7.12 -7.01 -8.54
CA CYS A 113 6.22 -5.88 -8.77
C CYS A 113 6.49 -5.17 -10.11
N ASN A 114 7.76 -5.00 -10.50
CA ASN A 114 8.13 -4.40 -11.78
C ASN A 114 7.59 -5.21 -12.97
N GLU A 115 7.62 -6.54 -12.89
CA GLU A 115 7.03 -7.40 -13.94
C GLU A 115 5.52 -7.14 -14.12
N MET A 116 4.80 -6.95 -13.01
CA MET A 116 3.37 -6.61 -13.07
C MET A 116 3.16 -5.21 -13.68
N LEU A 117 3.97 -4.22 -13.30
CA LEU A 117 3.86 -2.83 -13.76
C LEU A 117 4.19 -2.64 -15.25
N LYS A 118 4.76 -3.62 -15.94
CA LYS A 118 4.88 -3.60 -17.41
C LYS A 118 3.52 -3.55 -18.10
N ASN A 119 2.49 -4.13 -17.48
CA ASN A 119 1.17 -4.28 -18.07
C ASN A 119 0.06 -3.55 -17.32
N TYR A 120 0.35 -3.00 -16.15
CA TYR A 120 -0.65 -2.35 -15.29
C TYR A 120 -0.12 -1.02 -14.78
N GLU A 121 -0.97 -0.03 -14.65
CA GLU A 121 -0.63 1.30 -14.17
C GLU A 121 -0.62 1.40 -12.64
N LEU A 122 -1.36 0.47 -11.96
CA LEU A 122 -1.44 0.42 -10.51
C LEU A 122 -1.53 -1.03 -10.03
N ILE A 123 -0.71 -1.39 -9.07
CA ILE A 123 -0.70 -2.72 -8.45
C ILE A 123 -0.75 -2.62 -6.93
N GLY A 124 -1.30 -3.64 -6.28
CA GLY A 124 -1.32 -3.72 -4.82
C GLY A 124 -2.36 -4.70 -4.30
N PRO A 125 -2.51 -4.80 -2.98
CA PRO A 125 -3.60 -5.55 -2.38
C PRO A 125 -4.95 -4.91 -2.72
N VAL A 126 -5.89 -5.68 -3.24
CA VAL A 126 -7.22 -5.19 -3.63
C VAL A 126 -8.25 -5.53 -2.57
N GLY A 127 -8.97 -4.51 -2.12
CA GLY A 127 -10.26 -4.64 -1.46
C GLY A 127 -11.40 -4.28 -2.40
N GLU A 128 -12.62 -4.33 -1.89
CA GLU A 128 -13.84 -3.92 -2.60
C GLU A 128 -14.62 -2.94 -1.75
N VAL A 129 -15.25 -1.98 -2.39
CA VAL A 129 -16.02 -0.94 -1.71
C VAL A 129 -17.45 -0.92 -2.27
N PRO A 130 -18.47 -0.94 -1.40
CA PRO A 130 -19.86 -0.82 -1.84
C PRO A 130 -20.11 0.46 -2.65
N PRO A 131 -21.01 0.42 -3.65
CA PRO A 131 -21.25 1.53 -4.56
C PRO A 131 -21.89 2.76 -3.89
N ASP A 132 -22.57 2.59 -2.78
CA ASP A 132 -23.16 3.65 -1.96
C ASP A 132 -22.13 4.44 -1.13
N ASN A 133 -20.87 4.03 -1.19
CA ASN A 133 -19.81 4.71 -0.47
C ASN A 133 -19.55 6.11 -1.04
N LEU A 134 -19.57 7.12 -0.15
CA LEU A 134 -19.45 8.54 -0.51
C LEU A 134 -18.25 8.88 -1.39
N GLY A 135 -17.12 8.19 -1.22
CA GLY A 135 -15.89 8.44 -2.00
C GLY A 135 -16.05 8.21 -3.51
N PHE A 136 -17.03 7.41 -3.93
CA PHE A 136 -17.29 7.13 -5.35
C PHE A 136 -18.40 8.00 -5.93
N LYS A 137 -19.33 8.49 -5.12
CA LYS A 137 -20.35 9.47 -5.55
C LYS A 137 -19.71 10.76 -6.07
N CYS A 138 -18.58 11.17 -5.49
CA CYS A 138 -17.83 12.35 -5.93
C CYS A 138 -17.22 12.23 -7.33
N LEU A 139 -17.20 11.04 -7.92
CA LEU A 139 -16.63 10.79 -9.26
C LEU A 139 -17.69 10.87 -10.38
N GLY A 140 -18.95 11.15 -10.04
CA GLY A 140 -20.05 11.21 -11.02
C GLY A 140 -20.37 9.84 -11.67
N LEU A 141 -19.89 8.74 -11.09
CA LEU A 141 -20.12 7.40 -11.61
C LEU A 141 -21.42 6.84 -11.05
N ASN A 142 -22.37 6.55 -11.94
CA ASN A 142 -23.55 5.77 -11.59
C ASN A 142 -23.19 4.28 -11.54
N ILE A 143 -22.64 3.83 -10.40
CA ILE A 143 -22.12 2.47 -10.22
C ILE A 143 -23.02 1.74 -9.22
N THR A 144 -23.51 0.58 -9.65
CA THR A 144 -24.33 -0.33 -8.83
C THR A 144 -23.56 -1.53 -8.29
N LYS A 145 -22.31 -1.71 -8.73
CA LYS A 145 -21.43 -2.81 -8.36
C LYS A 145 -20.36 -2.38 -7.34
N ASN A 146 -19.86 -3.32 -6.57
CA ASN A 146 -18.72 -3.08 -5.70
C ASN A 146 -17.48 -2.75 -6.56
N ILE A 147 -16.83 -1.65 -6.22
CA ILE A 147 -15.67 -1.16 -6.95
C ILE A 147 -14.41 -1.75 -6.33
N PRO A 148 -13.55 -2.39 -7.13
CA PRO A 148 -12.24 -2.79 -6.63
C PRO A 148 -11.43 -1.56 -6.25
N PHE A 149 -10.72 -1.60 -5.12
CA PHE A 149 -9.79 -0.55 -4.77
C PHE A 149 -8.48 -1.13 -4.24
N ILE A 150 -7.37 -0.52 -4.61
CA ILE A 150 -6.05 -0.86 -4.10
C ILE A 150 -5.87 -0.20 -2.73
N HIS A 151 -5.47 -0.96 -1.73
CA HIS A 151 -5.19 -0.44 -0.39
C HIS A 151 -3.96 0.48 -0.38
N SER A 152 -4.07 1.59 0.36
CA SER A 152 -3.03 2.63 0.43
C SER A 152 -1.81 2.24 1.27
N TYR A 153 -1.87 1.16 2.06
CA TYR A 153 -0.74 0.78 2.90
C TYR A 153 0.48 0.27 2.12
N MET A 154 0.24 -0.27 0.91
CA MET A 154 1.26 -0.63 -0.06
C MET A 154 0.67 -0.62 -1.47
N PHE A 155 1.22 0.18 -2.37
CA PHE A 155 0.89 0.13 -3.79
C PHE A 155 2.07 0.55 -4.65
N GLY A 156 2.09 0.08 -5.88
CA GLY A 156 3.06 0.45 -6.90
C GLY A 156 2.39 1.02 -8.14
N VAL A 157 3.05 1.99 -8.78
CA VAL A 157 2.63 2.59 -10.03
C VAL A 157 3.78 2.65 -11.02
N ASN A 158 3.49 2.49 -12.32
CA ASN A 158 4.41 2.85 -13.36
C ASN A 158 4.34 4.37 -13.65
N ARG A 159 5.17 4.86 -14.55
CA ARG A 159 5.23 6.30 -14.87
C ARG A 159 3.88 6.89 -15.29
N LYS A 160 3.10 6.17 -16.11
CA LYS A 160 1.76 6.60 -16.52
C LYS A 160 0.81 6.66 -15.34
N GLY A 161 0.79 5.63 -14.50
CA GLY A 161 -0.01 5.58 -13.28
C GLY A 161 0.35 6.70 -12.30
N PHE A 162 1.65 6.97 -12.13
CA PHE A 162 2.11 8.07 -11.28
C PHE A 162 1.62 9.43 -11.80
N SER A 163 1.72 9.70 -13.11
CA SER A 163 1.20 10.96 -13.68
C SER A 163 -0.29 11.11 -13.41
N ILE A 164 -1.09 10.07 -13.64
CA ILE A 164 -2.54 10.09 -13.38
C ILE A 164 -2.83 10.43 -11.91
N ILE A 165 -2.18 9.74 -10.96
CA ILE A 165 -2.42 9.97 -9.53
C ILE A 165 -1.96 11.38 -9.14
N LYS A 166 -0.80 11.80 -9.59
CA LYS A 166 -0.26 13.12 -9.30
C LYS A 166 -1.23 14.21 -9.73
N ASP A 167 -1.71 14.15 -10.98
CA ASP A 167 -2.53 15.22 -11.55
C ASP A 167 -3.96 15.24 -10.97
N ASN A 168 -4.48 14.12 -10.50
CA ASN A 168 -5.86 14.00 -10.03
C ASN A 168 -6.02 13.94 -8.49
N ILE A 169 -4.94 13.63 -7.75
CA ILE A 169 -4.98 13.46 -6.29
C ILE A 169 -4.03 14.41 -5.60
N PHE A 170 -2.76 14.46 -6.02
CA PHE A 170 -1.75 15.24 -5.32
C PHE A 170 -1.77 16.72 -5.71
N THR A 171 -2.11 17.06 -6.95
CA THR A 171 -2.23 18.48 -7.35
C THR A 171 -3.45 19.12 -6.68
N ASN A 172 -3.25 20.23 -5.97
CA ASN A 172 -4.28 20.97 -5.23
C ASN A 172 -4.94 20.15 -4.10
N MET A 173 -4.18 19.28 -3.45
CA MET A 173 -4.68 18.50 -2.32
C MET A 173 -5.07 19.40 -1.16
N ILE A 174 -6.29 19.25 -0.66
CA ILE A 174 -6.76 19.92 0.56
C ILE A 174 -6.49 19.01 1.75
N ILE A 175 -5.77 19.53 2.73
CA ILE A 175 -5.55 18.81 3.99
C ILE A 175 -6.87 18.83 4.78
N GLY A 176 -7.36 17.66 5.10
CA GLY A 176 -8.58 17.44 5.85
C GLY A 176 -8.37 16.46 7.01
N ASP A 177 -9.46 16.08 7.64
CA ASP A 177 -9.48 15.06 8.68
C ASP A 177 -9.23 13.65 8.13
N LYS A 178 -9.23 12.64 9.01
CA LYS A 178 -9.04 11.23 8.63
C LYS A 178 -10.11 10.70 7.68
N ALA A 179 -11.35 11.17 7.82
CA ALA A 179 -12.45 10.77 6.94
C ALA A 179 -12.19 11.30 5.52
N ASN A 180 -11.78 12.57 5.39
CA ASN A 180 -11.38 13.15 4.11
C ASN A 180 -10.21 12.38 3.47
N LEU A 181 -9.18 12.02 4.26
CA LEU A 181 -8.07 11.20 3.77
C LEU A 181 -8.56 9.89 3.15
N ILE A 182 -9.39 9.13 3.87
CA ILE A 182 -9.87 7.83 3.41
C ILE A 182 -10.80 7.97 2.20
N PHE A 183 -11.83 8.82 2.30
CA PHE A 183 -12.88 8.89 1.30
C PHE A 183 -12.48 9.65 0.04
N ASN A 184 -11.74 10.74 0.20
CA ASN A 184 -11.42 11.64 -0.89
C ASN A 184 -10.03 11.45 -1.49
N LEU A 185 -9.14 10.70 -0.84
CA LEU A 185 -7.79 10.47 -1.33
C LEU A 185 -7.49 8.99 -1.54
N GLU A 186 -7.46 8.17 -0.48
CA GLU A 186 -7.07 6.76 -0.60
C GLU A 186 -7.94 5.99 -1.60
N ARG A 187 -9.26 6.11 -1.47
CA ARG A 187 -10.20 5.39 -2.35
C ARG A 187 -10.23 5.92 -3.77
N LYS A 188 -9.86 7.18 -3.98
CA LYS A 188 -9.76 7.76 -5.32
C LYS A 188 -8.59 7.23 -6.14
N ILE A 189 -7.51 6.77 -5.53
CA ILE A 189 -6.33 6.29 -6.25
C ILE A 189 -6.71 5.32 -7.36
N THR A 190 -7.45 4.26 -7.01
CA THR A 190 -7.88 3.27 -7.99
C THR A 190 -8.84 3.84 -9.03
N SER A 191 -9.81 4.62 -8.56
CA SER A 191 -10.86 5.15 -9.44
C SER A 191 -10.30 6.11 -10.49
N VAL A 192 -9.35 6.98 -10.13
CA VAL A 192 -8.74 7.90 -11.12
C VAL A 192 -7.91 7.15 -12.15
N ILE A 193 -7.23 6.07 -11.75
CA ILE A 193 -6.52 5.20 -12.71
C ILE A 193 -7.50 4.61 -13.73
N LEU A 194 -8.59 3.99 -13.24
CA LEU A 194 -9.58 3.34 -14.11
C LEU A 194 -10.30 4.34 -15.03
N LEU A 195 -10.63 5.54 -14.51
CA LEU A 195 -11.31 6.60 -15.27
C LEU A 195 -10.41 7.19 -16.38
N ASN A 196 -9.11 7.18 -16.18
CA ASN A 196 -8.14 7.66 -17.17
C ASN A 196 -7.60 6.53 -18.07
N GLY A 197 -8.34 5.40 -18.18
CA GLY A 197 -7.98 4.28 -19.05
C GLY A 197 -6.73 3.51 -18.61
N GLY A 198 -6.33 3.66 -17.35
CA GLY A 198 -5.29 2.83 -16.75
C GLY A 198 -5.84 1.49 -16.28
N ARG A 199 -4.95 0.54 -16.06
CA ARG A 199 -5.27 -0.83 -15.62
C ARG A 199 -4.71 -1.08 -14.23
N ILE A 200 -5.44 -1.89 -13.46
CA ILE A 200 -5.06 -2.30 -12.10
C ILE A 200 -4.82 -3.81 -12.01
N LYS A 201 -3.95 -4.23 -11.10
CA LYS A 201 -3.72 -5.65 -10.79
C LYS A 201 -3.60 -5.89 -9.29
N SER A 202 -4.31 -6.92 -8.84
CA SER A 202 -4.22 -7.40 -7.46
C SER A 202 -3.08 -8.37 -7.25
N PHE A 203 -2.49 -8.36 -6.05
CA PHE A 203 -1.61 -9.44 -5.58
C PHE A 203 -2.39 -10.69 -5.17
N LEU A 204 -3.67 -10.54 -4.78
CA LEU A 204 -4.48 -11.65 -4.29
C LEU A 204 -4.76 -12.68 -5.37
N SER A 205 -4.51 -13.95 -5.07
CA SER A 205 -4.64 -15.07 -6.00
C SER A 205 -6.08 -15.24 -6.54
N ARG A 206 -7.09 -14.88 -5.73
CA ARG A 206 -8.50 -14.90 -6.17
C ARG A 206 -8.77 -14.03 -7.41
N PHE A 207 -7.99 -12.95 -7.57
CA PHE A 207 -8.12 -12.07 -8.74
C PHE A 207 -7.16 -12.42 -9.87
N LYS A 208 -6.45 -13.56 -9.79
CA LYS A 208 -5.45 -13.95 -10.81
C LYS A 208 -6.04 -13.97 -12.21
N ASN A 209 -7.25 -14.52 -12.36
CA ASN A 209 -7.95 -14.69 -13.65
C ASN A 209 -9.11 -13.69 -13.82
N VAL A 210 -9.21 -12.69 -12.95
CA VAL A 210 -10.26 -11.66 -13.03
C VAL A 210 -9.67 -10.40 -13.63
N ASP A 211 -10.23 -9.96 -14.74
CA ASP A 211 -9.92 -8.63 -15.28
C ASP A 211 -10.69 -7.57 -14.49
N LEU A 212 -10.01 -6.98 -13.51
CA LEU A 212 -10.56 -5.92 -12.66
C LEU A 212 -10.80 -4.60 -13.41
N ASN A 213 -10.29 -4.48 -14.63
CA ASN A 213 -10.47 -3.31 -15.48
C ASN A 213 -11.79 -3.36 -16.26
N ASN A 214 -12.34 -4.55 -16.41
CA ASN A 214 -13.67 -4.73 -16.98
C ASN A 214 -14.74 -4.62 -15.88
N LYS A 215 -15.60 -3.59 -16.01
CA LYS A 215 -16.71 -3.33 -15.05
C LYS A 215 -17.71 -4.48 -14.95
N ASP A 216 -17.80 -5.33 -15.97
CA ASP A 216 -18.69 -6.49 -15.96
C ASP A 216 -18.24 -7.56 -14.94
N ASN A 217 -16.96 -7.59 -14.63
CA ASN A 217 -16.39 -8.49 -13.62
C ASN A 217 -16.53 -7.95 -12.18
N TRP A 218 -17.04 -6.72 -12.00
CA TRP A 218 -17.25 -6.17 -10.66
C TRP A 218 -18.49 -6.80 -10.04
N ILE A 219 -18.42 -7.12 -8.76
CA ILE A 219 -19.43 -7.91 -8.08
C ILE A 219 -20.64 -7.03 -7.71
N THR A 220 -21.84 -7.52 -8.05
CA THR A 220 -23.11 -6.84 -7.76
C THR A 220 -23.69 -7.23 -6.41
N GLU A 221 -23.34 -8.40 -5.89
CA GLU A 221 -23.95 -8.93 -4.67
C GLU A 221 -23.35 -8.24 -3.44
N LYS A 222 -24.22 -7.85 -2.51
CA LYS A 222 -23.74 -7.54 -1.17
C LYS A 222 -23.06 -8.78 -0.65
N TRP A 223 -21.80 -8.66 -0.42
CA TRP A 223 -21.02 -9.70 0.16
C TRP A 223 -21.51 -9.98 1.59
N ASN A 224 -22.52 -10.80 1.73
CA ASN A 224 -23.01 -11.30 3.02
C ASN A 224 -22.19 -12.51 3.51
N LEU A 225 -21.10 -12.81 2.86
CA LEU A 225 -20.25 -13.93 3.26
C LEU A 225 -19.31 -13.48 4.39
N PRO A 226 -19.19 -14.26 5.47
CA PRO A 226 -18.11 -14.04 6.43
C PRO A 226 -16.78 -14.01 5.70
N GLY A 227 -15.98 -13.00 5.96
CA GLY A 227 -14.66 -12.94 5.35
C GLY A 227 -14.50 -12.05 4.15
N LEU A 228 -15.34 -11.01 4.05
CA LEU A 228 -15.24 -10.11 2.91
C LEU A 228 -14.37 -8.89 3.08
N PRO A 229 -13.93 -8.44 1.94
CA PRO A 229 -12.54 -8.09 1.68
C PRO A 229 -12.19 -6.64 1.89
N THR A 230 -12.90 -5.90 2.74
CA THR A 230 -12.39 -4.63 3.26
C THR A 230 -11.41 -4.83 4.42
N CYS A 231 -11.36 -6.04 4.98
CA CYS A 231 -10.58 -6.39 6.16
C CYS A 231 -10.11 -7.85 6.13
N TYR A 232 -9.59 -8.33 5.01
CA TYR A 232 -9.10 -9.71 4.90
C TYR A 232 -7.88 -9.99 5.80
N GLU A 233 -7.26 -8.98 6.37
CA GLU A 233 -6.22 -9.12 7.40
C GLU A 233 -6.78 -9.49 8.78
N VAL A 234 -8.10 -9.43 8.98
CA VAL A 234 -8.75 -9.93 10.21
C VAL A 234 -8.81 -11.45 10.16
N PRO A 235 -8.58 -12.15 11.29
CA PRO A 235 -8.62 -13.60 11.34
C PRO A 235 -9.87 -14.20 10.70
N ASN A 236 -9.67 -15.22 9.88
CA ASN A 236 -10.71 -15.93 9.12
C ASN A 236 -11.54 -15.06 8.14
N ASN A 237 -11.11 -13.85 7.86
CA ASN A 237 -11.85 -12.95 6.96
C ASN A 237 -11.49 -13.13 5.48
N TYR A 238 -10.50 -13.94 5.15
CA TYR A 238 -10.19 -14.27 3.77
C TYR A 238 -10.91 -15.59 3.38
N PHE A 239 -12.22 -15.49 3.07
CA PHE A 239 -13.08 -16.64 2.72
C PHE A 239 -13.13 -17.74 3.80
N GLY A 240 -13.17 -17.33 5.08
CA GLY A 240 -13.19 -18.26 6.20
C GLY A 240 -11.82 -18.82 6.60
N ILE A 241 -10.75 -18.33 5.99
CA ILE A 241 -9.37 -18.66 6.34
C ILE A 241 -8.55 -17.40 6.60
N ASP A 242 -7.35 -17.56 7.13
CA ASP A 242 -6.40 -16.47 7.28
C ASP A 242 -5.70 -16.17 5.96
N LEU A 243 -5.43 -14.88 5.72
CA LEU A 243 -4.63 -14.46 4.59
C LEU A 243 -3.20 -14.98 4.69
N ASN A 244 -2.70 -15.56 3.62
CA ASN A 244 -1.30 -15.96 3.52
C ASN A 244 -0.42 -14.75 3.17
N PRO A 245 0.58 -14.38 4.01
CA PRO A 245 1.43 -13.22 3.75
C PRO A 245 2.24 -13.34 2.46
N PHE A 246 2.61 -14.55 2.03
CA PHE A 246 3.30 -14.78 0.76
C PHE A 246 2.42 -14.53 -0.48
N GLU A 247 1.11 -14.44 -0.29
CA GLU A 247 0.19 -14.13 -1.39
C GLU A 247 0.21 -12.64 -1.74
N ILE A 248 0.34 -11.76 -0.72
CA ILE A 248 0.25 -10.30 -0.91
C ILE A 248 1.55 -9.55 -0.62
N MET A 249 2.59 -10.24 -0.26
CA MET A 249 3.92 -9.72 0.11
C MET A 249 3.93 -8.74 1.28
N PHE A 250 2.94 -7.88 1.45
CA PHE A 250 2.82 -6.91 2.53
C PHE A 250 1.47 -7.06 3.22
N VAL A 251 1.49 -7.19 4.55
CA VAL A 251 0.29 -7.41 5.37
C VAL A 251 0.06 -6.21 6.27
N LYS A 252 -1.12 -5.62 6.22
CA LYS A 252 -1.51 -4.58 7.18
C LYS A 252 -1.69 -5.19 8.56
N ASN A 253 -0.88 -4.77 9.53
CA ASN A 253 -0.89 -5.30 10.88
C ASN A 253 -1.19 -4.25 11.96
N ILE A 254 -1.41 -2.99 11.56
CA ILE A 254 -1.76 -1.89 12.47
C ILE A 254 -3.03 -1.21 11.99
N ARG A 255 -4.03 -1.12 12.89
CA ARG A 255 -5.19 -0.24 12.74
C ARG A 255 -5.29 0.68 13.95
N ASN A 256 -5.55 1.97 13.72
CA ASN A 256 -5.79 2.92 14.81
C ASN A 256 -7.14 2.62 15.46
N ASN A 257 -7.12 2.18 16.72
CA ASN A 257 -8.29 1.80 17.52
C ASN A 257 -9.10 2.99 18.06
N ASN A 258 -9.13 4.14 17.40
CA ASN A 258 -9.91 5.29 17.86
C ASN A 258 -11.42 5.22 17.54
N GLU A 259 -11.90 4.11 16.99
CA GLU A 259 -13.32 3.82 16.93
C GLU A 259 -13.68 2.89 18.08
N SER A 260 -14.54 3.34 18.94
CA SER A 260 -15.13 2.71 20.13
C SER A 260 -15.82 1.37 19.84
N ARG A 261 -15.08 0.38 19.41
CA ARG A 261 -15.44 -1.02 19.50
C ARG A 261 -14.36 -1.71 20.29
N SER A 262 -14.70 -2.02 21.52
CA SER A 262 -13.94 -2.75 22.52
C SER A 262 -13.54 -4.15 22.03
N ILE A 263 -12.61 -4.21 21.11
CA ILE A 263 -12.01 -5.48 20.72
C ILE A 263 -10.51 -5.23 20.67
N ASN A 264 -9.83 -5.74 21.71
CA ASN A 264 -8.38 -5.96 21.74
C ASN A 264 -8.01 -7.03 20.70
N HIS A 265 -8.25 -6.75 19.43
CA HIS A 265 -7.84 -7.63 18.35
C HIS A 265 -6.51 -7.11 17.82
N SER A 266 -5.47 -7.85 18.11
CA SER A 266 -4.36 -7.90 17.19
C SER A 266 -4.93 -8.42 15.87
N PHE A 267 -4.97 -7.58 14.87
CA PHE A 267 -5.55 -7.86 13.55
C PHE A 267 -4.78 -8.90 12.73
N ILE A 268 -3.86 -9.58 13.34
CA ILE A 268 -3.16 -10.72 12.77
C ILE A 268 -3.64 -11.93 13.55
N SER A 269 -4.15 -12.96 12.86
CA SER A 269 -4.54 -14.19 13.50
C SER A 269 -3.38 -14.75 14.34
N PRO A 270 -3.66 -15.52 15.41
CA PRO A 270 -2.61 -16.21 16.16
C PRO A 270 -1.73 -17.07 15.25
N LYS A 271 -2.31 -17.70 14.23
CA LYS A 271 -1.60 -18.48 13.22
C LYS A 271 -0.65 -17.61 12.41
N LEU A 272 -1.14 -16.49 11.86
CA LEU A 272 -0.32 -15.56 11.09
C LEU A 272 0.79 -14.93 11.94
N LYS A 273 0.51 -14.63 13.23
CA LYS A 273 1.55 -14.19 14.17
C LYS A 273 2.65 -15.25 14.37
N LEU A 274 2.25 -16.50 14.49
CA LEU A 274 3.19 -17.61 14.62
C LEU A 274 4.02 -17.77 13.35
N GLU A 275 3.41 -17.70 12.19
CA GLU A 275 4.08 -17.76 10.89
C GLU A 275 5.06 -16.60 10.73
N LEU A 276 4.65 -15.36 11.04
CA LEU A 276 5.52 -14.19 11.02
C LEU A 276 6.67 -14.30 12.03
N SER A 277 6.41 -14.83 13.23
CA SER A 277 7.43 -15.07 14.26
C SER A 277 8.44 -16.12 13.79
N ASN A 278 7.98 -17.19 13.16
CA ASN A 278 8.84 -18.24 12.61
C ASN A 278 9.67 -17.69 11.43
N TYR A 279 9.07 -16.92 10.53
CA TYR A 279 9.78 -16.27 9.45
C TYR A 279 10.93 -15.37 9.97
N LYS A 280 10.69 -14.63 11.06
CA LYS A 280 11.72 -13.82 11.72
C LYS A 280 12.87 -14.64 12.31
N LYS A 281 12.65 -15.92 12.65
CA LYS A 281 13.70 -16.80 13.21
C LYS A 281 14.63 -17.40 12.15
N TRP A 282 14.17 -17.49 10.91
CA TRP A 282 14.93 -18.10 9.81
C TRP A 282 15.79 -17.07 9.04
N MET A 283 15.74 -15.80 9.43
CA MET A 283 16.53 -14.69 8.91
C MET A 283 17.54 -14.19 9.93
#